data_6cbd65e0b9db1152e2aabe7828ffbfe0
#
_entry.id   6cbd65e0b9db1152e2aabe7828ffbfe0
#
_cell.length_a   1.000
_cell.length_b   1.000
_cell.length_c   1.000
_cell.angle_alpha   90.00
_cell.angle_beta   90.00
_cell.angle_gamma   90.00
#
_symmetry.space_group_name_H-M   'P 1'
#
loop_
_entity.id
_entity.type
_entity.pdbx_description
1 polymer ?
#
loop_
_entity_poly.entity_id
_entity_poly.type
_entity_poly.pdbx_seq_one_letter_code
_entity_poly.pdbx_strand_id
1 'polypeptide(L)'
;MQADTAVVERILTKTYPFSKLRGPANVLIFPNLDAANISYKLLSRVGGADAIGPILVGMAQPVHVLQRGSEVNDIVNMAVIAAVDAQEHGRRPRA
;
A
#
# COMPACT_ATOMS: atom_id res chain seq x y z
N MET A 1 9.74 6.62 14.41
CA MET A 1 9.04 7.80 13.84
C MET A 1 7.55 7.64 14.06
N GLN A 2 6.86 8.66 14.52
CA GLN A 2 5.41 8.60 14.64
C GLN A 2 4.74 8.77 13.27
N ALA A 3 3.50 8.31 13.15
CA ALA A 3 2.80 8.30 11.86
C ALA A 3 2.59 9.73 11.30
N ASP A 4 2.30 10.69 12.15
CA ASP A 4 2.13 12.09 11.73
C ASP A 4 3.43 12.69 11.19
N THR A 5 4.56 12.34 11.77
CA THR A 5 5.88 12.76 11.26
C THR A 5 6.13 12.28 9.83
N ALA A 6 5.70 11.06 9.53
CA ALA A 6 5.91 10.46 8.21
C ALA A 6 5.09 11.14 7.10
N VAL A 7 3.93 11.70 7.42
CA VAL A 7 3.00 12.24 6.41
C VAL A 7 2.88 13.76 6.42
N VAL A 8 3.34 14.43 7.47
CA VAL A 8 3.29 15.89 7.59
C VAL A 8 4.70 16.45 7.49
N GLU A 9 5.01 17.08 6.36
CA GLU A 9 6.36 17.58 6.06
C GLU A 9 6.88 18.53 7.13
N ARG A 10 6.03 19.43 7.63
CA ARG A 10 6.40 20.40 8.68
C ARG A 10 6.89 19.72 9.96
N ILE A 11 6.24 18.63 10.36
CA ILE A 11 6.63 17.86 11.54
C ILE A 11 7.94 17.11 11.27
N LEU A 12 8.07 16.53 10.09
CA LEU A 12 9.26 15.81 9.69
C LEU A 12 10.51 16.70 9.72
N THR A 13 10.46 17.85 9.06
CA THR A 13 11.61 18.74 8.94
C THR A 13 12.01 19.37 10.29
N LYS A 14 11.05 19.63 11.16
CA LYS A 14 11.29 20.21 12.48
C LYS A 14 11.85 19.18 13.47
N THR A 15 11.29 17.95 13.48
CA THR A 15 11.60 16.93 14.48
C THR A 15 12.72 16.00 14.04
N TYR A 16 12.80 15.71 12.74
CA TYR A 16 13.78 14.77 12.18
C TYR A 16 14.56 15.40 11.01
N PRO A 17 15.29 16.51 11.24
CA PRO A 17 16.05 17.15 10.17
C PRO A 17 17.17 16.27 9.62
N PHE A 18 17.59 15.26 10.38
CA PHE A 18 18.62 14.29 9.99
C PHE A 18 18.07 13.12 9.17
N SER A 19 16.75 13.04 8.99
CA SER A 19 16.11 11.95 8.22
C SER A 19 16.47 12.04 6.75
N LYS A 20 16.61 10.89 6.11
CA LYS A 20 16.76 10.80 4.65
C LYS A 20 15.44 11.06 3.91
N LEU A 21 14.32 10.95 4.60
CA LEU A 21 13.01 11.30 4.06
C LEU A 21 12.92 12.82 3.90
N ARG A 22 12.68 13.29 2.69
CA ARG A 22 12.69 14.73 2.36
C ARG A 22 11.31 15.35 2.21
N GLY A 23 10.28 14.56 2.22
CA GLY A 23 8.89 15.00 2.10
C GLY A 23 7.96 13.95 2.67
N PRO A 24 6.64 14.12 2.50
CA PRO A 24 5.70 13.12 2.96
C PRO A 24 6.01 11.74 2.38
N ALA A 25 5.93 10.72 3.21
CA ALA A 25 6.15 9.35 2.79
C ALA A 25 5.06 8.90 1.81
N ASN A 26 5.45 8.21 0.78
CA ASN A 26 4.51 7.58 -0.17
C ASN A 26 4.39 6.05 0.03
N VAL A 27 5.18 5.50 0.94
CA VAL A 27 5.07 4.11 1.39
C VAL A 27 5.16 4.11 2.91
N LEU A 28 4.19 3.49 3.56
CA LEU A 28 4.13 3.40 5.02
C LEU A 28 4.27 1.93 5.44
N ILE A 29 5.28 1.65 6.24
CA ILE A 29 5.53 0.31 6.78
C ILE A 29 5.04 0.27 8.23
N PHE A 30 4.11 -0.61 8.51
CA PHE A 30 3.55 -0.79 9.84
C PHE A 30 4.30 -1.88 10.61
N PRO A 31 4.36 -1.77 11.94
CA PRO A 31 5.16 -2.71 12.74
C PRO A 31 4.62 -4.13 12.77
N ASN A 32 3.31 -4.30 12.57
CA ASN A 32 2.67 -5.60 12.57
C ASN A 32 1.35 -5.56 11.80
N LEU A 33 0.77 -6.72 11.59
CA LEU A 33 -0.48 -6.87 10.84
C LEU A 33 -1.65 -6.17 11.52
N ASP A 34 -1.71 -6.21 12.85
CA ASP A 34 -2.82 -5.60 13.59
C ASP A 34 -2.86 -4.09 13.35
N ALA A 35 -1.72 -3.41 13.48
CA ALA A 35 -1.60 -1.99 13.23
C ALA A 35 -1.96 -1.63 11.78
N ALA A 36 -1.46 -2.40 10.84
CA ALA A 36 -1.73 -2.19 9.41
C ALA A 36 -3.21 -2.38 9.09
N ASN A 37 -3.81 -3.43 9.61
CA ASN A 37 -5.21 -3.77 9.35
C ASN A 37 -6.16 -2.72 9.94
N ILE A 38 -5.91 -2.28 11.16
CA ILE A 38 -6.70 -1.21 11.80
C ILE A 38 -6.60 0.07 10.97
N SER A 39 -5.39 0.48 10.62
CA SER A 39 -5.15 1.71 9.86
C SER A 39 -5.81 1.66 8.48
N TYR A 40 -5.66 0.57 7.77
CA TYR A 40 -6.26 0.35 6.47
C TYR A 40 -7.79 0.46 6.52
N LYS A 41 -8.42 -0.22 7.49
CA LYS A 41 -9.87 -0.23 7.64
C LYS A 41 -10.41 1.16 8.02
N LEU A 42 -9.74 1.85 8.93
CA LEU A 42 -10.14 3.20 9.34
C LEU A 42 -9.98 4.20 8.20
N LEU A 43 -8.88 4.19 7.49
CA LEU A 43 -8.65 5.10 6.37
C LEU A 43 -9.66 4.91 5.26
N SER A 44 -10.03 3.66 4.96
CA SER A 44 -11.00 3.38 3.91
C SER A 44 -12.42 3.80 4.29
N ARG A 45 -12.79 3.77 5.58
CA ARG A 45 -14.14 4.07 6.04
C ARG A 45 -14.31 5.50 6.51
N VAL A 46 -13.35 6.02 7.27
CA VAL A 46 -13.42 7.36 7.89
C VAL A 46 -12.71 8.39 7.03
N GLY A 47 -11.57 8.04 6.46
CA GLY A 47 -10.78 8.95 5.64
C GLY A 47 -11.22 9.07 4.19
N GLY A 48 -12.20 8.29 3.75
CA GLY A 48 -12.68 8.32 2.37
C GLY A 48 -11.66 7.83 1.34
N ALA A 49 -10.65 7.07 1.78
CA ALA A 49 -9.63 6.54 0.88
C ALA A 49 -10.15 5.33 0.10
N ASP A 50 -9.80 5.26 -1.17
CA ASP A 50 -10.02 4.07 -1.97
C ASP A 50 -8.95 3.04 -1.64
N ALA A 51 -9.37 1.88 -1.16
CA ALA A 51 -8.46 0.81 -0.77
C ALA A 51 -8.45 -0.28 -1.83
N ILE A 52 -7.28 -0.59 -2.34
CA ILE A 52 -7.07 -1.68 -3.30
C ILE A 52 -6.14 -2.68 -2.63
N GLY A 53 -6.62 -3.89 -2.45
CA GLY A 53 -5.83 -4.92 -1.80
C GLY A 53 -6.68 -5.81 -0.91
N PRO A 54 -6.07 -6.74 -0.17
CA PRO A 54 -4.62 -6.95 -0.08
C PRO A 54 -4.01 -7.45 -1.40
N ILE A 55 -2.74 -7.11 -1.61
CA ILE A 55 -1.99 -7.53 -2.79
C ILE A 55 -1.00 -8.61 -2.37
N LEU A 56 -1.13 -9.79 -2.95
CA LEU A 56 -0.24 -10.90 -2.66
C LEU A 56 1.08 -10.70 -3.41
N VAL A 57 2.20 -10.75 -2.68
CA VAL A 57 3.53 -10.58 -3.25
C VAL A 57 4.37 -11.85 -3.05
N GLY A 58 5.45 -11.97 -3.81
CA GLY A 58 6.37 -13.09 -3.69
C GLY A 58 5.99 -14.32 -4.50
N MET A 59 4.98 -14.22 -5.36
CA MET A 59 4.61 -15.29 -6.27
C MET A 59 5.35 -15.19 -7.60
N ALA A 60 5.59 -16.33 -8.25
CA ALA A 60 6.26 -16.35 -9.55
C ALA A 60 5.40 -15.72 -10.65
N GLN A 61 4.09 -15.81 -10.53
CA GLN A 61 3.12 -15.18 -11.41
C GLN A 61 2.11 -14.41 -10.56
N PRO A 62 1.45 -13.39 -11.11
CA PRO A 62 0.45 -12.65 -10.37
C PRO A 62 -0.71 -13.53 -9.93
N VAL A 63 -0.96 -13.56 -8.63
CA VAL A 63 -2.09 -14.29 -8.03
C VAL A 63 -2.66 -13.38 -6.95
N HIS A 64 -3.97 -13.18 -6.97
CA HIS A 64 -4.65 -12.35 -5.98
C HIS A 64 -5.90 -13.03 -5.47
N VAL A 65 -6.23 -12.75 -4.20
CA VAL A 65 -7.37 -13.35 -3.52
C VAL A 65 -8.40 -12.25 -3.24
N LEU A 66 -9.63 -12.50 -3.65
CA LEU A 66 -10.77 -11.63 -3.37
C LEU A 66 -11.56 -12.19 -2.19
N GLN A 67 -12.22 -11.29 -1.45
CA GLN A 67 -13.07 -11.66 -0.34
C GLN A 67 -14.51 -11.88 -0.82
N ARG A 68 -15.32 -12.58 0.00
CA ARG A 68 -16.72 -12.81 -0.33
C ARG A 68 -17.53 -11.54 -0.53
N GLY A 69 -17.21 -10.50 0.25
CA GLY A 69 -17.89 -9.20 0.17
C GLY A 69 -17.31 -8.25 -0.87
N SER A 70 -16.51 -8.74 -1.80
CA SER A 70 -15.89 -7.91 -2.83
C SER A 70 -16.94 -7.34 -3.77
N GLU A 71 -16.83 -6.04 -4.04
CA GLU A 71 -17.67 -5.34 -5.00
C GLU A 71 -17.07 -5.42 -6.40
N VAL A 72 -17.84 -5.00 -7.41
CA VAL A 72 -17.40 -5.01 -8.81
C VAL A 72 -16.11 -4.22 -8.99
N ASN A 73 -16.00 -3.05 -8.36
CA ASN A 73 -14.78 -2.23 -8.43
C ASN A 73 -13.55 -2.93 -7.87
N ASP A 74 -13.72 -3.71 -6.80
CA ASP A 74 -12.62 -4.49 -6.21
C ASP A 74 -12.11 -5.54 -7.20
N ILE A 75 -13.02 -6.20 -7.88
CA ILE A 75 -12.68 -7.23 -8.89
C ILE A 75 -11.97 -6.59 -10.07
N VAL A 76 -12.50 -5.49 -10.60
CA VAL A 76 -11.91 -4.78 -11.75
C VAL A 76 -10.52 -4.25 -11.39
N ASN A 77 -10.36 -3.60 -10.24
CA ASN A 77 -9.09 -3.04 -9.82
C ASN A 77 -8.03 -4.13 -9.63
N MET A 78 -8.42 -5.25 -9.03
CA MET A 78 -7.50 -6.36 -8.82
C MET A 78 -7.10 -7.03 -10.13
N ALA A 79 -8.02 -7.15 -11.08
CA ALA A 79 -7.73 -7.68 -12.41
C ALA A 79 -6.74 -6.78 -13.16
N VAL A 80 -6.90 -5.46 -13.06
CA VAL A 80 -5.99 -4.49 -13.67
C VAL A 80 -4.60 -4.59 -13.05
N ILE A 81 -4.51 -4.68 -11.72
CA ILE A 81 -3.23 -4.84 -11.01
C ILE A 81 -2.54 -6.13 -11.46
N ALA A 82 -3.27 -7.23 -11.54
CA ALA A 82 -2.72 -8.51 -12.00
C ALA A 82 -2.17 -8.41 -13.42
N ALA A 83 -2.89 -7.74 -14.31
CA ALA A 83 -2.46 -7.55 -15.70
C ALA A 83 -1.19 -6.71 -15.81
N VAL A 84 -1.13 -5.60 -15.07
CA VAL A 84 0.06 -4.73 -15.03
C VAL A 84 1.26 -5.47 -14.44
N ASP A 85 1.05 -6.20 -13.37
CA ASP A 85 2.10 -6.99 -12.72
C ASP A 85 2.63 -8.08 -13.66
N ALA A 86 1.77 -8.73 -14.43
CA ALA A 86 2.17 -9.71 -15.43
C ALA A 86 3.04 -9.08 -16.52
N GLN A 87 2.69 -7.87 -16.97
CA GLN A 87 3.48 -7.12 -17.95
C GLN A 87 4.85 -6.75 -17.39
N GLU A 88 4.91 -6.28 -16.14
CA GLU A 88 6.17 -5.94 -15.48
C GLU A 88 7.04 -7.17 -15.22
N HIS A 89 6.45 -8.33 -14.90
CA HIS A 89 7.19 -9.58 -14.75
C HIS A 89 7.89 -9.98 -16.05
N GLY A 90 7.23 -9.78 -17.20
CA GLY A 90 7.82 -10.06 -18.50
C GLY A 90 9.01 -9.16 -18.84
N ARG A 91 9.13 -8.01 -18.19
CA ARG A 91 10.22 -7.04 -18.39
C ARG A 91 11.37 -7.20 -17.42
N ARG A 92 11.16 -7.87 -16.27
CA ARG A 92 12.20 -8.06 -15.25
C ARG A 92 13.18 -9.14 -15.69
N PRO A 93 14.50 -8.92 -15.53
CA PRO A 93 15.45 -9.99 -15.75
C PRO A 93 15.17 -11.14 -14.78
N ARG A 94 15.25 -12.36 -15.29
CA ARG A 94 15.17 -13.54 -14.42
C ARG A 94 16.46 -13.62 -13.60
N ALA A 95 16.27 -13.62 -12.28
CA ALA A 95 17.39 -13.78 -11.36
C ALA A 95 17.86 -15.25 -11.34
#